data_6048d0335e2bb3669bf88f97fe6c40da
#
_entry.id   6048d0335e2bb3669bf88f97fe6c40da
#
_cell.length_a   1.000
_cell.length_b   1.000
_cell.length_c   1.000
_cell.angle_alpha   90.00
_cell.angle_beta   90.00
_cell.angle_gamma   90.00
#
_symmetry.space_group_name_H-M   'P 1'
#
loop_
_entity.id
_entity.type
_entity.pdbx_description
1 polymer ?
#
loop_
_entity_poly.entity_id
_entity_poly.type
_entity_poly.pdbx_seq_one_letter_code
_entity_poly.pdbx_strand_id
1 'polypeptide(L)'
;MKIICAGIGKTGTTSITKALRYLGFTVFDWEEQTLYFIDHWVDVFQNGAQPDVNRLYKNVDVLVDSPGNFFWEEVLEAFPDSKVILSEREEDSWVKSLVNQLQLITAVRYREFYRMLSPTTRKIYFVFYSYLNAALGSTNPRSTTIFRKRYREHNHRVKSLVPPEKLLVYNVKQGWKPLCDFLGCEVPTGVAFPHENIKGEIAKDSLSATQYGRQCIREIKQLAGFVILPVVVAIVATIFVVMYF
;
A
#
# COMPACT_ATOMS: atom_id res chain seq x y z
N MET A 1 -17.81 -7.38 -2.18
CA MET A 1 -16.80 -7.39 -1.09
C MET A 1 -17.19 -8.41 -0.03
N LYS A 2 -16.26 -9.23 0.43
CA LYS A 2 -16.50 -10.23 1.50
C LYS A 2 -15.77 -9.88 2.80
N ILE A 3 -14.59 -9.28 2.68
CA ILE A 3 -13.69 -9.02 3.80
C ILE A 3 -13.05 -7.64 3.65
N ILE A 4 -13.05 -6.87 4.73
CA ILE A 4 -12.35 -5.59 4.85
C ILE A 4 -11.25 -5.75 5.90
N CYS A 5 -9.99 -5.67 5.50
CA CYS A 5 -8.87 -5.63 6.43
C CYS A 5 -8.62 -4.18 6.85
N ALA A 6 -9.22 -3.78 7.97
CA ALA A 6 -9.14 -2.42 8.49
C ALA A 6 -7.85 -2.10 9.25
N GLY A 7 -6.96 -3.08 9.46
CA GLY A 7 -5.70 -2.85 10.19
C GLY A 7 -4.77 -1.88 9.45
N ILE A 8 -4.11 -1.00 10.21
CA ILE A 8 -3.09 -0.09 9.67
C ILE A 8 -1.88 -0.90 9.18
N GLY A 9 -1.21 -0.43 8.13
CA GLY A 9 0.01 -1.03 7.62
C GLY A 9 1.04 -1.33 8.73
N LYS A 10 1.87 -2.34 8.57
CA LYS A 10 2.85 -2.88 9.55
C LYS A 10 2.27 -3.74 10.68
N THR A 11 0.99 -4.10 10.61
CA THR A 11 0.35 -5.06 11.51
C THR A 11 0.36 -6.51 10.98
N GLY A 12 1.04 -6.75 9.84
CA GLY A 12 1.11 -8.05 9.18
C GLY A 12 0.23 -8.17 7.94
N THR A 13 -0.15 -7.05 7.32
CA THR A 13 -0.99 -6.97 6.12
C THR A 13 -0.49 -7.90 5.01
N THR A 14 0.80 -7.91 4.72
CA THR A 14 1.39 -8.80 3.70
C THR A 14 1.16 -10.29 3.99
N SER A 15 1.29 -10.71 5.26
CA SER A 15 1.02 -12.10 5.66
C SER A 15 -0.45 -12.44 5.51
N ILE A 16 -1.34 -11.52 5.88
CA ILE A 16 -2.80 -11.66 5.71
C ILE A 16 -3.17 -11.73 4.23
N THR A 17 -2.61 -10.84 3.39
CA THR A 17 -2.81 -10.88 1.93
C THR A 17 -2.47 -12.24 1.35
N LYS A 18 -1.29 -12.80 1.69
CA LYS A 18 -0.89 -14.12 1.21
C LYS A 18 -1.78 -15.24 1.73
N ALA A 19 -2.17 -15.16 3.00
CA ALA A 19 -3.07 -16.15 3.60
C ALA A 19 -4.44 -16.15 2.92
N LEU A 20 -5.03 -14.98 2.67
CA LEU A 20 -6.33 -14.85 2.02
C LEU A 20 -6.27 -15.26 0.54
N ARG A 21 -5.19 -14.93 -0.17
CA ARG A 21 -4.94 -15.43 -1.54
C ARG A 21 -4.80 -16.95 -1.57
N TYR A 22 -4.11 -17.54 -0.60
CA TYR A 22 -4.01 -18.99 -0.47
C TYR A 22 -5.38 -19.67 -0.28
N LEU A 23 -6.28 -19.02 0.47
CA LEU A 23 -7.67 -19.46 0.66
C LEU A 23 -8.57 -19.21 -0.57
N GLY A 24 -8.03 -18.71 -1.68
CA GLY A 24 -8.74 -18.52 -2.94
C GLY A 24 -9.48 -17.19 -3.09
N PHE A 25 -9.27 -16.21 -2.20
CA PHE A 25 -9.88 -14.91 -2.31
C PHE A 25 -9.15 -14.00 -3.31
N THR A 26 -9.91 -13.20 -4.06
CA THR A 26 -9.39 -12.09 -4.86
C THR A 26 -9.07 -10.91 -3.92
N VAL A 27 -7.78 -10.69 -3.66
CA VAL A 27 -7.29 -9.70 -2.70
C VAL A 27 -6.67 -8.51 -3.40
N PHE A 28 -7.15 -7.31 -3.10
CA PHE A 28 -6.51 -6.06 -3.48
C PHE A 28 -5.78 -5.47 -2.27
N ASP A 29 -4.46 -5.40 -2.39
CA ASP A 29 -3.58 -4.74 -1.42
C ASP A 29 -2.93 -3.49 -2.00
N TRP A 30 -1.85 -3.01 -1.42
CA TRP A 30 -1.11 -1.85 -1.89
C TRP A 30 -0.78 -1.90 -3.39
N GLU A 31 -0.34 -3.06 -3.91
CA GLU A 31 0.10 -3.17 -5.30
C GLU A 31 -1.07 -2.99 -6.28
N GLU A 32 -2.17 -3.70 -6.08
CA GLU A 32 -3.34 -3.58 -6.94
C GLU A 32 -3.98 -2.20 -6.86
N GLN A 33 -4.09 -1.63 -5.67
CA GLN A 33 -4.63 -0.28 -5.49
C GLN A 33 -3.76 0.78 -6.17
N THR A 34 -2.43 0.59 -6.13
CA THR A 34 -1.48 1.49 -6.80
C THR A 34 -1.53 1.33 -8.32
N LEU A 35 -1.64 0.09 -8.82
CA LEU A 35 -1.65 -0.16 -10.26
C LEU A 35 -2.95 0.24 -10.94
N TYR A 36 -4.08 -0.11 -10.33
CA TYR A 36 -5.37 0.02 -11.00
C TYR A 36 -6.11 1.30 -10.63
N PHE A 37 -5.80 1.89 -9.47
CA PHE A 37 -6.60 2.99 -8.91
C PHE A 37 -5.78 4.23 -8.55
N ILE A 38 -4.52 4.32 -8.98
CA ILE A 38 -3.65 5.44 -8.58
C ILE A 38 -4.23 6.81 -8.96
N ASP A 39 -4.84 6.93 -10.14
CA ASP A 39 -5.43 8.20 -10.60
C ASP A 39 -6.66 8.56 -9.76
N HIS A 40 -7.46 7.57 -9.39
CA HIS A 40 -8.59 7.77 -8.50
C HIS A 40 -8.12 8.24 -7.11
N TRP A 41 -7.09 7.61 -6.55
CA TRP A 41 -6.54 8.04 -5.26
C TRP A 41 -5.88 9.41 -5.31
N VAL A 42 -5.27 9.77 -6.43
CA VAL A 42 -4.79 11.15 -6.66
C VAL A 42 -5.96 12.12 -6.61
N ASP A 43 -7.06 11.81 -7.28
CA ASP A 43 -8.26 12.66 -7.29
C ASP A 43 -8.88 12.81 -5.90
N VAL A 44 -8.98 11.73 -5.14
CA VAL A 44 -9.46 11.74 -3.75
C VAL A 44 -8.59 12.65 -2.86
N PHE A 45 -7.27 12.46 -2.88
CA PHE A 45 -6.39 13.19 -1.96
C PHE A 45 -6.04 14.62 -2.42
N GLN A 46 -6.08 14.91 -3.71
CA GLN A 46 -5.72 16.21 -4.26
C GLN A 46 -6.94 17.12 -4.46
N ASN A 47 -8.03 16.56 -4.97
CA ASN A 47 -9.21 17.31 -5.38
C ASN A 47 -10.40 17.13 -4.42
N GLY A 48 -10.26 16.28 -3.39
CA GLY A 48 -11.33 16.02 -2.44
C GLY A 48 -12.49 15.20 -3.01
N ALA A 49 -12.24 14.42 -4.07
CA ALA A 49 -13.25 13.54 -4.63
C ALA A 49 -13.69 12.47 -3.60
N GLN A 50 -14.97 12.10 -3.62
CA GLN A 50 -15.44 10.96 -2.82
C GLN A 50 -14.91 9.65 -3.41
N PRO A 51 -14.44 8.71 -2.59
CA PRO A 51 -14.01 7.41 -3.09
C PRO A 51 -15.20 6.61 -3.63
N ASP A 52 -15.18 6.28 -4.92
CA ASP A 52 -16.19 5.43 -5.55
C ASP A 52 -15.91 3.96 -5.24
N VAL A 53 -16.12 3.59 -3.97
CA VAL A 53 -15.78 2.25 -3.44
C VAL A 53 -16.57 1.14 -4.13
N ASN A 54 -17.80 1.40 -4.57
CA ASN A 54 -18.61 0.44 -5.32
C ASN A 54 -17.96 0.07 -6.65
N ARG A 55 -17.44 1.05 -7.39
CA ARG A 55 -16.74 0.84 -8.66
C ARG A 55 -15.38 0.17 -8.43
N LEU A 56 -14.61 0.66 -7.44
CA LEU A 56 -13.27 0.18 -7.17
C LEU A 56 -13.27 -1.30 -6.76
N TYR A 57 -14.23 -1.72 -5.93
CA TYR A 57 -14.21 -3.05 -5.31
C TYR A 57 -15.33 -3.98 -5.76
N LYS A 58 -16.00 -3.69 -6.89
CA LYS A 58 -17.13 -4.48 -7.41
C LYS A 58 -16.82 -5.97 -7.55
N ASN A 59 -15.61 -6.31 -8.01
CA ASN A 59 -15.18 -7.69 -8.30
C ASN A 59 -14.02 -8.12 -7.36
N VAL A 60 -13.94 -7.53 -6.19
CA VAL A 60 -12.88 -7.79 -5.20
C VAL A 60 -13.49 -8.46 -3.99
N ASP A 61 -12.92 -9.58 -3.57
CA ASP A 61 -13.36 -10.26 -2.35
C ASP A 61 -12.83 -9.57 -1.10
N VAL A 62 -11.58 -9.10 -1.14
CA VAL A 62 -10.88 -8.58 0.04
C VAL A 62 -10.13 -7.29 -0.27
N LEU A 63 -10.39 -6.27 0.56
CA LEU A 63 -9.58 -5.07 0.64
C LEU A 63 -8.53 -5.22 1.76
N VAL A 64 -7.26 -5.00 1.43
CA VAL A 64 -6.16 -4.94 2.41
C VAL A 64 -5.28 -3.72 2.13
N ASP A 65 -4.68 -3.17 3.19
CA ASP A 65 -3.65 -2.13 3.14
C ASP A 65 -4.10 -0.79 2.52
N SER A 66 -3.15 0.13 2.47
CA SER A 66 -3.35 1.52 2.05
C SER A 66 -3.44 1.67 0.52
N PRO A 67 -4.13 2.70 0.04
CA PRO A 67 -4.86 3.71 0.80
C PRO A 67 -6.30 3.31 1.16
N GLY A 68 -6.84 2.24 0.59
CA GLY A 68 -8.23 1.85 0.75
C GLY A 68 -8.64 1.52 2.18
N ASN A 69 -7.73 0.97 3.00
CA ASN A 69 -8.01 0.69 4.40
C ASN A 69 -8.28 1.94 5.26
N PHE A 70 -7.88 3.12 4.80
CA PHE A 70 -8.22 4.39 5.45
C PHE A 70 -9.74 4.69 5.32
N PHE A 71 -10.33 4.26 4.24
CA PHE A 71 -11.77 4.43 3.92
C PHE A 71 -12.59 3.19 4.29
N TRP A 72 -12.16 2.43 5.30
CA TRP A 72 -12.82 1.18 5.69
C TRP A 72 -14.30 1.38 6.10
N GLU A 73 -14.65 2.56 6.62
CA GLU A 73 -16.04 2.89 7.01
C GLU A 73 -16.92 3.02 5.77
N GLU A 74 -16.48 3.80 4.80
CA GLU A 74 -17.17 4.00 3.52
C GLU A 74 -17.29 2.67 2.75
N VAL A 75 -16.27 1.82 2.85
CA VAL A 75 -16.32 0.48 2.26
C VAL A 75 -17.31 -0.42 3.01
N LEU A 76 -17.37 -0.35 4.34
CA LEU A 76 -18.31 -1.13 5.12
C LEU A 76 -19.77 -0.64 4.91
N GLU A 77 -19.97 0.66 4.75
CA GLU A 77 -21.26 1.24 4.40
C GLU A 77 -21.75 0.76 3.03
N ALA A 78 -20.86 0.73 2.03
CA ALA A 78 -21.17 0.23 0.68
C ALA A 78 -21.36 -1.29 0.61
N PHE A 79 -20.69 -2.04 1.49
CA PHE A 79 -20.73 -3.50 1.56
C PHE A 79 -21.05 -3.98 2.99
N PRO A 80 -22.26 -3.74 3.50
CA PRO A 80 -22.60 -3.94 4.91
C PRO A 80 -22.51 -5.39 5.39
N ASP A 81 -22.57 -6.37 4.49
CA ASP A 81 -22.45 -7.79 4.81
C ASP A 81 -21.00 -8.26 4.94
N SER A 82 -20.02 -7.38 4.74
CA SER A 82 -18.60 -7.72 4.84
C SER A 82 -18.19 -8.06 6.27
N LYS A 83 -17.31 -9.04 6.41
CA LYS A 83 -16.53 -9.29 7.63
C LYS A 83 -15.36 -8.32 7.73
N VAL A 84 -15.03 -7.87 8.93
CA VAL A 84 -13.93 -6.94 9.16
C VAL A 84 -12.82 -7.64 9.95
N ILE A 85 -11.60 -7.54 9.46
CA ILE A 85 -10.39 -8.03 10.15
C ILE A 85 -9.58 -6.82 10.59
N LEU A 86 -9.48 -6.59 11.89
CA LEU A 86 -8.59 -5.62 12.49
C LEU A 86 -7.29 -6.33 12.88
N SER A 87 -6.28 -6.23 12.03
CA SER A 87 -4.96 -6.74 12.38
C SER A 87 -4.28 -5.81 13.38
N GLU A 88 -3.90 -6.36 14.53
CA GLU A 88 -3.20 -5.62 15.58
C GLU A 88 -1.81 -6.19 15.85
N ARG A 89 -0.94 -5.31 16.27
CA ARG A 89 0.40 -5.61 16.75
C ARG A 89 0.66 -4.84 18.02
N GLU A 90 1.52 -5.37 18.89
CA GLU A 90 1.99 -4.63 20.07
C GLU A 90 2.55 -3.26 19.64
N GLU A 91 2.15 -2.19 20.35
CA GLU A 91 2.33 -0.80 19.94
C GLU A 91 3.79 -0.42 19.71
N ASP A 92 4.71 -0.81 20.61
CA ASP A 92 6.13 -0.50 20.47
C ASP A 92 6.75 -1.19 19.27
N SER A 93 6.39 -2.45 19.06
CA SER A 93 6.79 -3.23 17.89
C SER A 93 6.24 -2.67 16.60
N TRP A 94 4.99 -2.15 16.62
CA TRP A 94 4.37 -1.52 15.48
C TRP A 94 5.08 -0.20 15.12
N VAL A 95 5.29 0.70 16.11
CA VAL A 95 5.99 1.97 15.90
C VAL A 95 7.39 1.74 15.36
N LYS A 96 8.15 0.80 15.94
CA LYS A 96 9.49 0.44 15.46
C LYS A 96 9.47 -0.02 14.00
N SER A 97 8.48 -0.83 13.62
CA SER A 97 8.31 -1.31 12.26
C SER A 97 7.93 -0.20 11.27
N LEU A 98 7.05 0.72 11.70
CA LEU A 98 6.66 1.88 10.89
C LEU A 98 7.85 2.83 10.67
N VAL A 99 8.55 3.20 11.73
CA VAL A 99 9.74 4.08 11.65
C VAL A 99 10.79 3.48 10.74
N ASN A 100 11.10 2.19 10.88
CA ASN A 100 12.03 1.51 9.99
C ASN A 100 11.57 1.58 8.52
N GLN A 101 10.29 1.35 8.24
CA GLN A 101 9.75 1.45 6.88
C GLN A 101 9.90 2.86 6.31
N LEU A 102 9.56 3.90 7.09
CA LEU A 102 9.70 5.30 6.66
C LEU A 102 11.16 5.66 6.38
N GLN A 103 12.09 5.20 7.22
CA GLN A 103 13.52 5.40 7.02
C GLN A 103 14.02 4.70 5.76
N LEU A 104 13.60 3.45 5.50
CA LEU A 104 13.97 2.73 4.29
C LEU A 104 13.47 3.44 3.03
N ILE A 105 12.21 3.90 3.02
CA ILE A 105 11.64 4.64 1.89
C ILE A 105 12.40 5.96 1.66
N THR A 106 12.78 6.67 2.72
CA THR A 106 13.55 7.92 2.59
C THR A 106 15.00 7.70 2.20
N ALA A 107 15.57 6.54 2.47
CA ALA A 107 16.95 6.18 2.14
C ALA A 107 17.14 5.67 0.70
N VAL A 108 16.06 5.49 -0.08
CA VAL A 108 16.16 5.03 -1.48
C VAL A 108 17.02 6.00 -2.29
N ARG A 109 18.16 5.48 -2.74
CA ARG A 109 19.09 6.24 -3.60
C ARG A 109 18.40 6.57 -4.92
N TYR A 110 18.62 7.77 -5.42
CA TYR A 110 17.98 8.27 -6.65
C TYR A 110 16.45 8.42 -6.61
N ARG A 111 15.83 8.41 -5.44
CA ARG A 111 14.37 8.59 -5.27
C ARG A 111 13.86 9.82 -6.02
N GLU A 112 14.51 10.96 -5.84
CA GLU A 112 14.12 12.22 -6.49
C GLU A 112 14.27 12.13 -8.01
N PHE A 113 15.29 11.45 -8.49
CA PHE A 113 15.48 11.21 -9.92
C PHE A 113 14.33 10.39 -10.52
N TYR A 114 13.94 9.28 -9.87
CA TYR A 114 12.77 8.51 -10.30
C TYR A 114 11.49 9.33 -10.26
N ARG A 115 11.30 10.14 -9.22
CA ARG A 115 10.14 11.02 -9.08
C ARG A 115 10.10 12.10 -10.16
N MET A 116 11.22 12.64 -10.60
CA MET A 116 11.29 13.60 -11.68
C MET A 116 10.94 12.98 -13.03
N LEU A 117 11.42 11.78 -13.32
CA LEU A 117 11.34 11.17 -14.65
C LEU A 117 10.12 10.27 -14.86
N SER A 118 9.47 9.78 -13.79
CA SER A 118 8.33 8.88 -13.90
C SER A 118 7.05 9.52 -13.35
N PRO A 119 6.02 9.74 -14.18
CA PRO A 119 4.70 10.17 -13.73
C PRO A 119 4.08 9.21 -12.70
N THR A 120 4.22 7.90 -12.92
CA THR A 120 3.75 6.87 -11.99
C THR A 120 4.42 7.01 -10.62
N THR A 121 5.74 7.20 -10.58
CA THR A 121 6.45 7.43 -9.31
C THR A 121 5.92 8.66 -8.58
N ARG A 122 5.68 9.78 -9.29
CA ARG A 122 5.12 11.00 -8.67
C ARG A 122 3.78 10.75 -8.01
N LYS A 123 2.87 10.08 -8.71
CA LYS A 123 1.54 9.74 -8.20
C LYS A 123 1.61 8.83 -6.98
N ILE A 124 2.43 7.78 -7.03
CA ILE A 124 2.64 6.84 -5.91
C ILE A 124 3.14 7.57 -4.67
N TYR A 125 4.16 8.41 -4.81
CA TYR A 125 4.68 9.18 -3.68
C TYR A 125 3.65 10.16 -3.13
N PHE A 126 2.93 10.86 -4.01
CA PHE A 126 1.87 11.76 -3.60
C PHE A 126 0.79 11.03 -2.78
N VAL A 127 0.24 9.94 -3.30
CA VAL A 127 -0.81 9.15 -2.62
C VAL A 127 -0.28 8.57 -1.31
N PHE A 128 0.93 8.01 -1.30
CA PHE A 128 1.55 7.44 -0.10
C PHE A 128 1.71 8.47 1.02
N TYR A 129 2.27 9.65 0.72
CA TYR A 129 2.46 10.69 1.74
C TYR A 129 1.14 11.34 2.17
N SER A 130 0.17 11.48 1.26
CA SER A 130 -1.17 11.95 1.58
C SER A 130 -1.88 10.99 2.54
N TYR A 131 -1.83 9.67 2.24
CA TYR A 131 -2.34 8.64 3.14
C TYR A 131 -1.67 8.69 4.52
N LEU A 132 -0.34 8.78 4.60
CA LEU A 132 0.36 8.87 5.89
C LEU A 132 -0.08 10.08 6.71
N ASN A 133 -0.23 11.24 6.07
CA ASN A 133 -0.72 12.44 6.75
C ASN A 133 -2.17 12.27 7.24
N ALA A 134 -3.04 11.70 6.42
CA ALA A 134 -4.44 11.48 6.77
C ALA A 134 -4.59 10.43 7.88
N ALA A 135 -3.98 9.26 7.70
CA ALA A 135 -4.13 8.13 8.62
C ALA A 135 -3.28 8.27 9.89
N LEU A 136 -2.03 8.72 9.77
CA LEU A 136 -1.04 8.72 10.86
C LEU A 136 -0.69 10.12 11.37
N GLY A 137 -1.17 11.18 10.70
CA GLY A 137 -0.98 12.58 11.10
C GLY A 137 0.44 13.12 10.90
N SER A 138 1.36 12.34 10.35
CA SER A 138 2.73 12.78 10.06
C SER A 138 3.45 11.82 9.11
N THR A 139 4.37 12.36 8.32
CA THR A 139 5.32 11.59 7.51
C THR A 139 6.73 11.56 8.10
N ASN A 140 6.95 12.28 9.20
CA ASN A 140 8.26 12.36 9.84
C ASN A 140 8.49 11.12 10.74
N PRO A 141 9.53 10.29 10.48
CA PRO A 141 9.82 9.10 11.30
C PRO A 141 10.03 9.37 12.80
N ARG A 142 10.31 10.62 13.17
CA ARG A 142 10.49 11.03 14.58
C ARG A 142 9.17 11.27 15.31
N SER A 143 8.04 11.35 14.61
CA SER A 143 6.71 11.66 15.17
C SER A 143 6.07 10.47 15.91
N THR A 144 6.84 9.71 16.68
CA THR A 144 6.40 8.45 17.31
C THR A 144 5.21 8.63 18.25
N THR A 145 5.12 9.75 18.97
CA THR A 145 3.98 10.08 19.85
C THR A 145 2.69 10.25 19.05
N ILE A 146 2.76 10.92 17.90
CA ILE A 146 1.60 11.11 17.00
C ILE A 146 1.18 9.74 16.45
N PHE A 147 2.13 8.94 15.99
CA PHE A 147 1.85 7.59 15.45
C PHE A 147 1.14 6.70 16.47
N ARG A 148 1.61 6.68 17.74
CA ARG A 148 0.97 5.92 18.83
C ARG A 148 -0.46 6.38 19.07
N LYS A 149 -0.67 7.70 19.12
CA LYS A 149 -2.01 8.27 19.32
C LYS A 149 -2.94 7.82 18.20
N ARG A 150 -2.55 8.00 16.92
CA ARG A 150 -3.35 7.61 15.76
C ARG A 150 -3.62 6.12 15.69
N TYR A 151 -2.63 5.29 16.02
CA TYR A 151 -2.80 3.83 16.08
C TYR A 151 -3.87 3.41 17.09
N ARG A 152 -3.82 3.97 18.30
CA ARG A 152 -4.81 3.70 19.35
C ARG A 152 -6.20 4.19 18.95
N GLU A 153 -6.29 5.42 18.44
CA GLU A 153 -7.56 6.01 17.98
C GLU A 153 -8.21 5.16 16.88
N HIS A 154 -7.44 4.76 15.88
CA HIS A 154 -7.90 3.92 14.79
C HIS A 154 -8.42 2.56 15.30
N ASN A 155 -7.60 1.84 16.07
CA ASN A 155 -8.00 0.53 16.59
C ASN A 155 -9.23 0.62 17.49
N HIS A 156 -9.31 1.66 18.33
CA HIS A 156 -10.49 1.91 19.17
C HIS A 156 -11.73 2.18 18.30
N ARG A 157 -11.60 3.00 17.26
CA ARG A 157 -12.71 3.34 16.37
C ARG A 157 -13.26 2.11 15.65
N VAL A 158 -12.38 1.26 15.09
CA VAL A 158 -12.81 0.01 14.44
C VAL A 158 -13.56 -0.88 15.43
N LYS A 159 -13.02 -1.09 16.63
CA LYS A 159 -13.64 -1.91 17.68
C LYS A 159 -14.97 -1.35 18.17
N SER A 160 -15.17 -0.04 18.10
CA SER A 160 -16.40 0.62 18.58
C SER A 160 -17.52 0.61 17.55
N LEU A 161 -17.17 0.66 16.26
CA LEU A 161 -18.15 0.83 15.18
C LEU A 161 -18.54 -0.49 14.50
N VAL A 162 -17.64 -1.48 14.50
CA VAL A 162 -17.93 -2.77 13.87
C VAL A 162 -18.61 -3.71 14.85
N PRO A 163 -19.78 -4.28 14.51
CA PRO A 163 -20.46 -5.27 15.35
C PRO A 163 -19.54 -6.45 15.69
N PRO A 164 -19.54 -6.95 16.94
CA PRO A 164 -18.63 -8.01 17.39
C PRO A 164 -18.70 -9.29 16.53
N GLU A 165 -19.86 -9.64 16.03
CA GLU A 165 -20.07 -10.82 15.19
C GLU A 165 -19.47 -10.68 13.78
N LYS A 166 -19.18 -9.43 13.35
CA LYS A 166 -18.52 -9.13 12.07
C LYS A 166 -17.05 -8.76 12.21
N LEU A 167 -16.51 -8.71 13.44
CA LEU A 167 -15.17 -8.24 13.72
C LEU A 167 -14.27 -9.38 14.20
N LEU A 168 -13.14 -9.58 13.52
CA LEU A 168 -12.00 -10.34 14.03
C LEU A 168 -10.87 -9.38 14.41
N VAL A 169 -10.55 -9.29 15.70
CA VAL A 169 -9.29 -8.67 16.16
C VAL A 169 -8.20 -9.72 16.07
N TYR A 170 -7.22 -9.50 15.20
CA TYR A 170 -6.30 -10.54 14.77
C TYR A 170 -4.84 -10.15 14.88
N ASN A 171 -4.04 -11.04 15.46
CA ASN A 171 -2.59 -10.97 15.38
C ASN A 171 -2.07 -12.11 14.51
N VAL A 172 -1.26 -11.80 13.49
CA VAL A 172 -0.74 -12.80 12.55
C VAL A 172 0.05 -13.94 13.21
N LYS A 173 0.56 -13.74 14.43
CA LYS A 173 1.22 -14.79 15.22
C LYS A 173 0.26 -15.89 15.67
N GLN A 174 -1.04 -15.67 15.64
CA GLN A 174 -2.06 -16.66 15.99
C GLN A 174 -2.23 -17.73 14.89
N GLY A 175 -1.69 -17.49 13.70
CA GLY A 175 -1.72 -18.44 12.59
C GLY A 175 -3.10 -18.64 11.98
N TRP A 176 -3.30 -19.78 11.33
CA TRP A 176 -4.48 -20.07 10.52
C TRP A 176 -5.78 -20.13 11.31
N LYS A 177 -5.76 -20.76 12.49
CA LYS A 177 -7.00 -21.18 13.16
C LYS A 177 -7.98 -20.04 13.41
N PRO A 178 -7.65 -18.90 14.06
CA PRO A 178 -8.62 -17.84 14.30
C PRO A 178 -9.14 -17.21 13.00
N LEU A 179 -8.29 -17.12 11.96
CA LEU A 179 -8.67 -16.59 10.67
C LEU A 179 -9.67 -17.51 9.98
N CYS A 180 -9.40 -18.81 9.92
CA CYS A 180 -10.26 -19.78 9.26
C CYS A 180 -11.57 -19.99 10.01
N ASP A 181 -11.55 -20.04 11.34
CA ASP A 181 -12.76 -20.12 12.17
C ASP A 181 -13.69 -18.91 11.89
N PHE A 182 -13.14 -17.72 11.85
CA PHE A 182 -13.89 -16.50 11.55
C PHE A 182 -14.46 -16.49 10.13
N LEU A 183 -13.68 -16.95 9.14
CA LEU A 183 -14.11 -16.98 7.76
C LEU A 183 -15.08 -18.13 7.44
N GLY A 184 -15.10 -19.17 8.27
CA GLY A 184 -15.91 -20.37 8.06
C GLY A 184 -15.29 -21.30 7.00
N CYS A 185 -13.95 -21.40 6.96
CA CYS A 185 -13.22 -22.27 6.05
C CYS A 185 -12.31 -23.25 6.81
N GLU A 186 -11.88 -24.30 6.12
CA GLU A 186 -10.99 -25.29 6.69
C GLU A 186 -9.57 -24.73 6.89
N VAL A 187 -8.93 -25.13 7.98
CA VAL A 187 -7.53 -24.81 8.25
C VAL A 187 -6.62 -25.59 7.30
N PRO A 188 -5.74 -24.94 6.54
CA PRO A 188 -4.81 -25.62 5.65
C PRO A 188 -3.90 -26.61 6.43
N THR A 189 -3.91 -27.87 6.04
CA THR A 189 -3.08 -28.91 6.65
C THR A 189 -1.68 -28.93 6.03
N GLY A 190 -0.66 -29.02 6.88
CA GLY A 190 0.73 -29.09 6.42
C GLY A 190 1.30 -27.78 5.85
N VAL A 191 0.57 -26.67 5.93
CA VAL A 191 1.00 -25.37 5.42
C VAL A 191 1.18 -24.39 6.58
N ALA A 192 2.41 -23.91 6.78
CA ALA A 192 2.67 -22.86 7.76
C ALA A 192 1.96 -21.56 7.37
N PHE A 193 1.50 -20.80 8.39
CA PHE A 193 0.94 -19.47 8.13
C PHE A 193 2.02 -18.56 7.48
N PRO A 194 1.68 -17.80 6.43
CA PRO A 194 2.65 -16.94 5.75
C PRO A 194 3.30 -15.95 6.72
N HIS A 195 4.63 -15.92 6.75
CA HIS A 195 5.39 -15.00 7.57
C HIS A 195 6.35 -14.19 6.71
N GLU A 196 5.90 -13.00 6.33
CA GLU A 196 6.53 -12.20 5.28
C GLU A 196 6.93 -10.80 5.76
N ASN A 197 7.76 -10.15 4.93
CA ASN A 197 8.27 -8.79 5.15
C ASN A 197 9.08 -8.64 6.44
N ILE A 198 9.89 -9.64 6.74
CA ILE A 198 10.85 -9.58 7.86
C ILE A 198 11.86 -8.46 7.55
N LYS A 199 12.00 -7.51 8.47
CA LYS A 199 12.95 -6.36 8.37
C LYS A 199 12.72 -5.42 7.17
N GLY A 200 11.55 -5.43 6.52
CA GLY A 200 11.22 -4.48 5.45
C GLY A 200 11.91 -4.77 4.11
N GLU A 201 12.29 -6.01 3.83
CA GLU A 201 12.98 -6.41 2.60
C GLU A 201 12.21 -6.04 1.33
N ILE A 202 10.87 -6.07 1.37
CA ILE A 202 10.02 -5.66 0.23
C ILE A 202 10.29 -4.22 -0.21
N ALA A 203 10.67 -3.33 0.71
CA ALA A 203 10.95 -1.94 0.36
C ALA A 203 12.28 -1.77 -0.40
N LYS A 204 13.21 -2.72 -0.28
CA LYS A 204 14.54 -2.65 -0.94
C LYS A 204 14.46 -3.03 -2.42
N ASP A 205 13.60 -4.00 -2.77
CA ASP A 205 13.50 -4.56 -4.13
C ASP A 205 12.29 -4.04 -4.92
N SER A 206 11.61 -3.00 -4.39
CA SER A 206 10.32 -2.53 -4.92
C SER A 206 10.33 -2.12 -6.39
N LEU A 207 11.46 -1.62 -6.92
CA LEU A 207 11.54 -1.15 -8.30
C LEU A 207 11.61 -2.27 -9.34
N SER A 208 12.25 -3.41 -9.04
CA SER A 208 12.36 -4.52 -9.96
C SER A 208 11.33 -5.61 -9.72
N ALA A 209 10.97 -5.83 -8.47
CA ALA A 209 10.11 -6.92 -8.03
C ALA A 209 8.62 -6.65 -8.27
N THR A 210 8.17 -5.38 -8.18
CA THR A 210 6.76 -5.00 -8.31
C THR A 210 6.37 -4.63 -9.73
N GLN A 211 5.09 -4.77 -10.08
CA GLN A 211 4.58 -4.36 -11.40
C GLN A 211 4.68 -2.84 -11.60
N TYR A 212 4.36 -2.04 -10.58
CA TYR A 212 4.50 -0.59 -10.66
C TYR A 212 5.96 -0.16 -10.83
N GLY A 213 6.91 -0.82 -10.18
CA GLY A 213 8.34 -0.56 -10.36
C GLY A 213 8.80 -0.84 -11.79
N ARG A 214 8.35 -1.94 -12.40
CA ARG A 214 8.58 -2.22 -13.83
C ARG A 214 7.96 -1.16 -14.74
N GLN A 215 6.79 -0.62 -14.38
CA GLN A 215 6.18 0.49 -15.13
C GLN A 215 7.03 1.76 -15.02
N CYS A 216 7.47 2.15 -13.82
CA CYS A 216 8.37 3.28 -13.62
C CYS A 216 9.65 3.18 -14.48
N ILE A 217 10.28 2.00 -14.50
CA ILE A 217 11.46 1.76 -15.34
C ILE A 217 11.14 1.90 -16.83
N ARG A 218 9.99 1.42 -17.29
CA ARG A 218 9.55 1.60 -18.70
C ARG A 218 9.39 3.07 -19.06
N GLU A 219 8.72 3.86 -18.22
CA GLU A 219 8.52 5.30 -18.42
C GLU A 219 9.86 6.04 -18.55
N ILE A 220 10.82 5.73 -17.69
CA ILE A 220 12.15 6.34 -17.73
C ILE A 220 12.90 5.95 -19.01
N LYS A 221 12.85 4.68 -19.42
CA LYS A 221 13.46 4.22 -20.68
C LYS A 221 12.81 4.89 -21.90
N GLN A 222 11.51 5.07 -21.91
CA GLN A 222 10.80 5.79 -22.96
C GLN A 222 11.23 7.25 -23.02
N LEU A 223 11.28 7.94 -21.88
CA LEU A 223 11.76 9.32 -21.81
C LEU A 223 13.22 9.42 -22.31
N ALA A 224 14.08 8.50 -21.91
CA ALA A 224 15.46 8.48 -22.39
C ALA A 224 15.55 8.27 -23.91
N GLY A 225 14.78 7.34 -24.47
CA GLY A 225 14.79 7.06 -25.91
C GLY A 225 14.16 8.15 -26.76
N PHE A 226 13.01 8.70 -26.35
CA PHE A 226 12.24 9.63 -27.17
C PHE A 226 12.62 11.10 -26.99
N VAL A 227 13.22 11.46 -25.86
CA VAL A 227 13.55 12.85 -25.54
C VAL A 227 15.05 13.06 -25.39
N ILE A 228 15.68 12.33 -24.49
CA ILE A 228 17.10 12.59 -24.15
C ILE A 228 18.01 12.25 -25.31
N LEU A 229 17.86 11.08 -25.92
CA LEU A 229 18.74 10.64 -27.00
C LEU A 229 18.67 11.54 -28.24
N PRO A 230 17.48 11.93 -28.78
CA PRO A 230 17.38 12.86 -29.89
C PRO A 230 17.98 14.23 -29.58
N VAL A 231 17.78 14.76 -28.37
CA VAL A 231 18.37 16.05 -27.94
C VAL A 231 19.89 15.97 -27.90
N VAL A 232 20.45 14.91 -27.34
CA VAL A 232 21.91 14.69 -27.31
C VAL A 232 22.46 14.58 -28.72
N VAL A 233 21.82 13.83 -29.61
CA VAL A 233 22.23 13.71 -31.03
C VAL A 233 22.18 15.06 -31.73
N ALA A 234 21.12 15.86 -31.54
CA ALA A 234 21.02 17.19 -32.12
C ALA A 234 22.13 18.14 -31.60
N ILE A 235 22.41 18.14 -30.32
CA ILE A 235 23.51 18.94 -29.73
C ILE A 235 24.85 18.53 -30.33
N VAL A 236 25.16 17.22 -30.38
CA VAL A 236 26.41 16.72 -30.95
C VAL A 236 26.52 17.09 -32.43
N ALA A 237 25.47 16.95 -33.21
CA ALA A 237 25.45 17.35 -34.62
C ALA A 237 25.70 18.86 -34.79
N THR A 238 25.08 19.71 -33.94
CA THR A 238 25.29 21.16 -33.97
C THR A 238 26.76 21.51 -33.63
N ILE A 239 27.32 20.90 -32.61
CA ILE A 239 28.73 21.12 -32.23
C ILE A 239 29.65 20.71 -33.38
N PHE A 240 29.38 19.57 -34.01
CA PHE A 240 30.16 19.09 -35.15
C PHE A 240 30.12 20.10 -36.33
N VAL A 241 28.93 20.61 -36.67
CA VAL A 241 28.83 21.61 -37.73
C VAL A 241 29.61 22.87 -37.39
N VAL A 242 29.48 23.41 -36.17
CA VAL A 242 30.22 24.61 -35.73
C VAL A 242 31.72 24.44 -35.70
N MET A 243 32.22 23.22 -35.45
CA MET A 243 33.67 22.95 -35.40
C MET A 243 34.29 22.74 -36.80
N TYR A 244 33.53 22.33 -37.80
CA TYR A 244 34.04 21.94 -39.12
C TYR A 244 33.60 22.83 -40.28
N PHE A 245 32.69 23.72 -40.01
CA PHE A 245 32.24 24.75 -40.97
C PHE A 245 32.24 26.16 -40.35
#